data_7f3d88f6076231aadfad1005ca52ebf3
#
_entry.id   7f3d88f6076231aadfad1005ca52ebf3
#
_cell.length_a   1.000
_cell.length_b   1.000
_cell.length_c   1.000
_cell.angle_alpha   90.00
_cell.angle_beta   90.00
_cell.angle_gamma   90.00
#
_symmetry.space_group_name_H-M   'P 1'
#
loop_
_entity.id
_entity.type
_entity.pdbx_description
1 polymer ?
#
loop_
_entity_poly.entity_id
_entity_poly.type
_entity_poly.pdbx_seq_one_letter_code
_entity_poly.pdbx_strand_id
1 'polypeptide(L)'
;MFDISTDHAVGLYVGLIALPIALIAMRLMPAHRSVPGTVQAAAVLMAVSGAIHLGLVSTHLAEPITSALFIGNGVSYIVLAAAFTWRWWRLASSLLLTVTLLGYLLFIAFGLDTPDQVALATKLIELTTLGLVLVPVRGEARPRDRAWYWGALTAGLPLLTVLSGATIWAVDLANPDARHAHAGAILQATNGIATPEQEAAAAQLYAETKAALTPFEDWHQAWAAGYRPGGPSNLPSTHWMNDAYVKAGYVMDPRRPQGLVYANTRRGPVLLGAMFQMQHIDQFGPDPGGPLTAWHQHENICFTPIGFEFSLMGPFATCPLGSIDLSASPMLHVWIVDNPSGPFAVDIDASAVAAVRARA
;
A
#
# COMPACT_ATOMS: atom_id res chain seq x y z
N MET A 1 4.81 -10.23 0.12
CA MET A 1 3.73 -11.06 0.72
C MET A 1 2.86 -10.27 1.72
N PHE A 2 3.25 -9.07 2.15
CA PHE A 2 2.51 -8.31 3.18
C PHE A 2 2.12 -6.90 2.76
N ASP A 3 2.14 -6.63 1.47
CA ASP A 3 1.73 -5.34 0.92
C ASP A 3 0.23 -5.29 0.67
N ILE A 4 -0.37 -4.11 0.75
CA ILE A 4 -1.74 -3.86 0.29
C ILE A 4 -1.60 -3.10 -1.02
N SER A 5 -1.95 -3.74 -2.13
CA SER A 5 -2.03 -3.06 -3.41
C SER A 5 -3.13 -2.00 -3.39
N THR A 6 -2.96 -0.92 -4.14
CA THR A 6 -3.99 0.12 -4.26
C THR A 6 -5.31 -0.43 -4.80
N ASP A 7 -5.21 -1.41 -5.69
CA ASP A 7 -6.37 -2.06 -6.31
C ASP A 7 -7.18 -2.88 -5.31
N HIS A 8 -6.51 -3.48 -4.32
CA HIS A 8 -7.17 -4.27 -3.29
C HIS A 8 -7.59 -3.46 -2.05
N ALA A 9 -7.06 -2.26 -1.85
CA ALA A 9 -7.41 -1.40 -0.72
C ALA A 9 -8.92 -1.11 -0.63
N VAL A 10 -9.59 -0.94 -1.79
CA VAL A 10 -11.05 -0.73 -1.85
C VAL A 10 -11.80 -1.91 -1.24
N GLY A 11 -11.38 -3.15 -1.54
CA GLY A 11 -11.96 -4.36 -0.94
C GLY A 11 -11.84 -4.35 0.58
N LEU A 12 -10.68 -3.98 1.12
CA LEU A 12 -10.46 -3.87 2.56
C LEU A 12 -11.41 -2.85 3.20
N TYR A 13 -11.53 -1.64 2.66
CA TYR A 13 -12.43 -0.61 3.18
C TYR A 13 -13.90 -1.06 3.15
N VAL A 14 -14.33 -1.68 2.05
CA VAL A 14 -15.70 -2.21 1.93
C VAL A 14 -15.95 -3.30 2.97
N GLY A 15 -14.97 -4.19 3.21
CA GLY A 15 -15.05 -5.21 4.26
C GLY A 15 -15.15 -4.63 5.67
N LEU A 16 -14.34 -3.60 5.97
CA LEU A 16 -14.38 -2.90 7.27
C LEU A 16 -15.73 -2.23 7.53
N ILE A 17 -16.33 -1.62 6.51
CA ILE A 17 -17.68 -1.02 6.59
C ILE A 17 -18.74 -2.13 6.73
N ALA A 18 -18.60 -3.23 6.03
CA ALA A 18 -19.54 -4.33 6.06
C ALA A 18 -19.63 -5.02 7.42
N LEU A 19 -18.52 -5.06 8.19
CA LEU A 19 -18.49 -5.74 9.49
C LEU A 19 -19.53 -5.18 10.49
N PRO A 20 -19.56 -3.89 10.84
CA PRO A 20 -20.58 -3.35 11.74
C PRO A 20 -21.98 -3.49 11.16
N ILE A 21 -22.16 -3.35 9.85
CA ILE A 21 -23.45 -3.53 9.20
C ILE A 21 -23.95 -4.97 9.34
N ALA A 22 -23.10 -5.97 9.10
CA ALA A 22 -23.44 -7.38 9.25
C ALA A 22 -23.76 -7.76 10.71
N LEU A 23 -23.01 -7.19 11.68
CA LEU A 23 -23.29 -7.39 13.11
C LEU A 23 -24.65 -6.82 13.51
N ILE A 24 -24.99 -5.63 13.06
CA ILE A 24 -26.27 -4.99 13.32
C ILE A 24 -27.39 -5.78 12.63
N ALA A 25 -27.25 -6.11 11.35
CA ALA A 25 -28.22 -6.88 10.59
C ALA A 25 -28.49 -8.25 11.26
N MET A 26 -27.44 -8.95 11.69
CA MET A 26 -27.56 -10.21 12.41
C MET A 26 -28.40 -10.06 13.68
N ARG A 27 -28.18 -9.00 14.46
CA ARG A 27 -28.93 -8.74 15.70
C ARG A 27 -30.39 -8.36 15.45
N LEU A 28 -30.70 -7.74 14.33
CA LEU A 28 -32.06 -7.37 13.95
C LEU A 28 -32.87 -8.53 13.38
N MET A 29 -32.22 -9.62 12.94
CA MET A 29 -32.91 -10.80 12.43
C MET A 29 -33.57 -11.58 13.57
N PRO A 30 -34.90 -11.86 13.53
CA PRO A 30 -35.57 -12.61 14.60
C PRO A 30 -34.96 -13.98 14.86
N ALA A 31 -34.47 -14.64 13.81
CA ALA A 31 -33.89 -15.96 13.88
C ALA A 31 -32.51 -16.02 14.61
N HIS A 32 -31.83 -14.89 14.87
CA HIS A 32 -30.51 -14.89 15.48
C HIS A 32 -30.49 -15.58 16.85
N ARG A 33 -31.57 -15.44 17.64
CA ARG A 33 -31.68 -16.03 18.99
C ARG A 33 -31.82 -17.55 18.98
N SER A 34 -32.22 -18.13 17.85
CA SER A 34 -32.49 -19.57 17.72
C SER A 34 -31.30 -20.37 17.17
N VAL A 35 -30.25 -19.69 16.70
CA VAL A 35 -29.07 -20.36 16.11
C VAL A 35 -27.85 -20.19 17.00
N PRO A 36 -26.91 -21.18 16.99
CA PRO A 36 -25.67 -21.11 17.75
C PRO A 36 -24.81 -19.91 17.37
N GLY A 37 -24.04 -19.40 18.33
CA GLY A 37 -23.11 -18.27 18.11
C GLY A 37 -22.07 -18.53 17.01
N THR A 38 -21.64 -19.78 16.84
CA THR A 38 -20.73 -20.17 15.74
C THR A 38 -21.35 -19.97 14.36
N VAL A 39 -22.65 -20.24 14.20
CA VAL A 39 -23.40 -20.00 12.96
C VAL A 39 -23.55 -18.50 12.71
N GLN A 40 -23.86 -17.74 13.78
CA GLN A 40 -23.96 -16.28 13.68
C GLN A 40 -22.63 -15.64 13.26
N ALA A 41 -21.53 -16.04 13.90
CA ALA A 41 -20.20 -15.58 13.58
C ALA A 41 -19.80 -15.94 12.14
N ALA A 42 -20.07 -17.19 11.72
CA ALA A 42 -19.79 -17.62 10.35
C ALA A 42 -20.58 -16.81 9.32
N ALA A 43 -21.88 -16.54 9.57
CA ALA A 43 -22.69 -15.73 8.66
C ALA A 43 -22.18 -14.28 8.57
N VAL A 44 -21.76 -13.68 9.68
CA VAL A 44 -21.16 -12.32 9.67
C VAL A 44 -19.85 -12.32 8.88
N LEU A 45 -18.96 -13.28 9.11
CA LEU A 45 -17.69 -13.37 8.38
C LEU A 45 -17.90 -13.64 6.89
N MET A 46 -18.90 -14.43 6.51
CA MET A 46 -19.30 -14.61 5.10
C MET A 46 -19.76 -13.28 4.50
N ALA A 47 -20.56 -12.50 5.21
CA ALA A 47 -21.00 -11.20 4.73
C ALA A 47 -19.80 -10.24 4.51
N VAL A 48 -18.83 -10.26 5.41
CA VAL A 48 -17.60 -9.47 5.28
C VAL A 48 -16.78 -9.92 4.07
N SER A 49 -16.49 -11.23 3.93
CA SER A 49 -15.76 -11.76 2.77
C SER A 49 -16.49 -11.45 1.46
N GLY A 50 -17.81 -11.61 1.43
CA GLY A 50 -18.63 -11.25 0.27
C GLY A 50 -18.52 -9.77 -0.10
N ALA A 51 -18.52 -8.90 0.89
CA ALA A 51 -18.36 -7.45 0.68
C ALA A 51 -16.96 -7.09 0.15
N ILE A 52 -15.90 -7.74 0.65
CA ILE A 52 -14.54 -7.58 0.13
C ILE A 52 -14.50 -7.94 -1.35
N HIS A 53 -15.01 -9.11 -1.74
CA HIS A 53 -15.03 -9.54 -3.14
C HIS A 53 -15.81 -8.57 -4.03
N LEU A 54 -16.96 -8.06 -3.58
CA LEU A 54 -17.72 -7.06 -4.33
C LEU A 54 -16.98 -5.72 -4.44
N GLY A 55 -16.24 -5.32 -3.41
CA GLY A 55 -15.39 -4.13 -3.43
C GLY A 55 -14.28 -4.22 -4.49
N LEU A 56 -13.66 -5.38 -4.63
CA LEU A 56 -12.60 -5.64 -5.61
C LEU A 56 -13.07 -5.56 -7.07
N VAL A 57 -14.37 -5.69 -7.35
CA VAL A 57 -14.90 -5.56 -8.72
C VAL A 57 -14.58 -4.21 -9.32
N SER A 58 -14.64 -3.13 -8.52
CA SER A 58 -14.46 -1.76 -9.02
C SER A 58 -13.08 -1.49 -9.61
N THR A 59 -12.08 -2.20 -9.15
CA THR A 59 -10.68 -2.05 -9.58
C THR A 59 -10.26 -3.05 -10.66
N HIS A 60 -11.06 -4.10 -10.87
CA HIS A 60 -10.80 -5.16 -11.86
C HIS A 60 -11.76 -5.15 -13.05
N LEU A 61 -12.43 -4.02 -13.33
CA LEU A 61 -13.41 -3.92 -14.43
C LEU A 61 -12.81 -4.20 -15.82
N ALA A 62 -11.51 -3.96 -15.99
CA ALA A 62 -10.79 -4.28 -17.22
C ALA A 62 -10.55 -5.79 -17.42
N GLU A 63 -10.76 -6.60 -16.38
CA GLU A 63 -10.54 -8.04 -16.35
C GLU A 63 -11.87 -8.79 -16.23
N PRO A 64 -12.57 -9.10 -17.31
CA PRO A 64 -13.95 -9.58 -17.26
C PRO A 64 -14.11 -10.92 -16.52
N ILE A 65 -13.12 -11.81 -16.60
CA ILE A 65 -13.15 -13.11 -15.91
C ILE A 65 -12.97 -12.91 -14.40
N THR A 66 -11.98 -12.13 -13.98
CA THR A 66 -11.70 -11.82 -12.58
C THR A 66 -12.88 -11.10 -11.94
N SER A 67 -13.43 -10.08 -12.62
CA SER A 67 -14.64 -9.38 -12.18
C SER A 67 -15.85 -10.31 -12.02
N ALA A 68 -16.09 -11.20 -12.98
CA ALA A 68 -17.18 -12.18 -12.89
C ALA A 68 -17.00 -13.14 -11.71
N LEU A 69 -15.77 -13.59 -11.44
CA LEU A 69 -15.45 -14.43 -10.29
C LEU A 69 -15.67 -13.68 -8.97
N PHE A 70 -15.25 -12.42 -8.87
CA PHE A 70 -15.50 -11.60 -7.67
C PHE A 70 -16.98 -11.35 -7.46
N ILE A 71 -17.76 -11.03 -8.49
CA ILE A 71 -19.21 -10.86 -8.39
C ILE A 71 -19.87 -12.17 -7.94
N GLY A 72 -19.58 -13.28 -8.64
CA GLY A 72 -20.16 -14.59 -8.34
C GLY A 72 -19.87 -15.02 -6.90
N ASN A 73 -18.63 -14.87 -6.46
CA ASN A 73 -18.19 -15.21 -5.11
C ASN A 73 -18.84 -14.29 -4.07
N GLY A 74 -18.75 -12.98 -4.27
CA GLY A 74 -19.30 -11.98 -3.36
C GLY A 74 -20.81 -12.13 -3.16
N VAL A 75 -21.57 -12.25 -4.25
CA VAL A 75 -23.03 -12.48 -4.20
C VAL A 75 -23.35 -13.79 -3.50
N SER A 76 -22.64 -14.88 -3.80
CA SER A 76 -22.87 -16.19 -3.17
C SER A 76 -22.65 -16.14 -1.66
N TYR A 77 -21.59 -15.47 -1.21
CA TYR A 77 -21.31 -15.27 0.22
C TYR A 77 -22.41 -14.45 0.91
N ILE A 78 -22.88 -13.35 0.30
CA ILE A 78 -23.96 -12.52 0.88
C ILE A 78 -25.28 -13.31 0.96
N VAL A 79 -25.61 -14.04 -0.09
CA VAL A 79 -26.84 -14.87 -0.12
C VAL A 79 -26.79 -15.95 0.97
N LEU A 80 -25.66 -16.66 1.09
CA LEU A 80 -25.51 -17.66 2.16
C LEU A 80 -25.45 -17.04 3.55
N ALA A 81 -24.82 -15.86 3.70
CA ALA A 81 -24.82 -15.13 4.97
C ALA A 81 -26.25 -14.79 5.42
N ALA A 82 -27.15 -14.44 4.50
CA ALA A 82 -28.57 -14.19 4.79
C ALA A 82 -29.38 -15.48 5.01
N ALA A 83 -29.00 -16.58 4.39
CA ALA A 83 -29.72 -17.85 4.43
C ALA A 83 -29.28 -18.79 5.56
N PHE A 84 -28.70 -18.29 6.64
CA PHE A 84 -28.10 -19.12 7.72
C PHE A 84 -29.08 -20.06 8.45
N THR A 85 -30.38 -19.89 8.27
CA THR A 85 -31.41 -20.80 8.81
C THR A 85 -31.82 -21.92 7.83
N TRP A 86 -31.32 -21.88 6.61
CA TRP A 86 -31.65 -22.89 5.62
C TRP A 86 -31.02 -24.24 5.97
N ARG A 87 -31.78 -25.32 5.85
CA ARG A 87 -31.34 -26.69 6.27
C ARG A 87 -30.04 -27.19 5.63
N TRP A 88 -29.74 -26.74 4.41
CA TRP A 88 -28.51 -27.14 3.66
C TRP A 88 -27.41 -26.10 3.78
N TRP A 89 -27.60 -25.05 4.59
CA TRP A 89 -26.68 -23.93 4.69
C TRP A 89 -25.25 -24.36 5.00
N ARG A 90 -25.04 -25.27 5.95
CA ARG A 90 -23.70 -25.73 6.32
C ARG A 90 -22.99 -26.43 5.16
N LEU A 91 -23.71 -27.28 4.40
CA LEU A 91 -23.16 -27.97 3.24
C LEU A 91 -22.81 -26.97 2.14
N ALA A 92 -23.72 -26.08 1.78
CA ALA A 92 -23.52 -25.08 0.75
C ALA A 92 -22.37 -24.12 1.10
N SER A 93 -22.32 -23.65 2.36
CA SER A 93 -21.26 -22.76 2.84
C SER A 93 -19.91 -23.47 2.85
N SER A 94 -19.82 -24.72 3.31
CA SER A 94 -18.55 -25.46 3.30
C SER A 94 -18.06 -25.74 1.88
N LEU A 95 -18.95 -26.05 0.95
CA LEU A 95 -18.58 -26.25 -0.46
C LEU A 95 -18.08 -24.94 -1.09
N LEU A 96 -18.80 -23.83 -0.93
CA LEU A 96 -18.38 -22.51 -1.45
C LEU A 96 -17.01 -22.12 -0.90
N LEU A 97 -16.84 -22.14 0.43
CA LEU A 97 -15.59 -21.80 1.10
C LEU A 97 -14.41 -22.66 0.61
N THR A 98 -14.63 -23.98 0.50
CA THR A 98 -13.59 -24.90 0.03
C THR A 98 -13.22 -24.60 -1.43
N VAL A 99 -14.20 -24.40 -2.31
CA VAL A 99 -13.95 -24.09 -3.73
C VAL A 99 -13.23 -22.75 -3.87
N THR A 100 -13.60 -21.73 -3.08
CA THR A 100 -12.93 -20.42 -3.11
C THR A 100 -11.50 -20.51 -2.62
N LEU A 101 -11.23 -21.20 -1.51
CA LEU A 101 -9.89 -21.40 -0.98
C LEU A 101 -8.99 -22.17 -1.95
N LEU A 102 -9.48 -23.29 -2.51
CA LEU A 102 -8.74 -24.07 -3.50
C LEU A 102 -8.55 -23.30 -4.81
N GLY A 103 -9.57 -22.58 -5.27
CA GLY A 103 -9.49 -21.73 -6.46
C GLY A 103 -8.40 -20.68 -6.32
N TYR A 104 -8.31 -20.02 -5.17
CA TYR A 104 -7.24 -19.05 -4.89
C TYR A 104 -5.84 -19.68 -4.89
N LEU A 105 -5.68 -20.86 -4.27
CA LEU A 105 -4.39 -21.57 -4.30
C LEU A 105 -3.97 -21.95 -5.73
N LEU A 106 -4.92 -22.37 -6.57
CA LEU A 106 -4.65 -22.63 -7.99
C LEU A 106 -4.28 -21.34 -8.74
N PHE A 107 -4.97 -20.25 -8.46
CA PHE A 107 -4.70 -18.94 -9.08
C PHE A 107 -3.26 -18.49 -8.84
N ILE A 108 -2.78 -18.61 -7.58
CA ILE A 108 -1.39 -18.35 -7.23
C ILE A 108 -0.44 -19.34 -7.88
N ALA A 109 -0.77 -20.65 -7.84
CA ALA A 109 0.11 -21.69 -8.39
C ALA A 109 0.33 -21.55 -9.90
N PHE A 110 -0.64 -21.00 -10.63
CA PHE A 110 -0.52 -20.65 -12.05
C PHE A 110 0.11 -19.27 -12.31
N GLY A 111 0.51 -18.54 -11.27
CA GLY A 111 1.13 -17.23 -11.42
C GLY A 111 0.20 -16.16 -11.98
N LEU A 112 -1.11 -16.31 -11.78
CA LEU A 112 -2.13 -15.37 -12.28
C LEU A 112 -2.28 -14.16 -11.36
N ASP A 113 -1.77 -14.22 -10.15
CA ASP A 113 -1.74 -13.12 -9.18
C ASP A 113 -0.60 -13.32 -8.18
N THR A 114 -0.19 -12.22 -7.55
CA THR A 114 0.74 -12.20 -6.42
C THR A 114 -0.04 -11.96 -5.13
N PRO A 115 0.10 -12.84 -4.10
CA PRO A 115 -0.65 -12.70 -2.87
C PRO A 115 -0.27 -11.40 -2.15
N ASP A 116 -1.27 -10.59 -1.83
CA ASP A 116 -1.16 -9.41 -0.99
C ASP A 116 -1.83 -9.60 0.38
N GLN A 117 -1.77 -8.58 1.25
CA GLN A 117 -2.38 -8.63 2.58
C GLN A 117 -3.90 -8.75 2.54
N VAL A 118 -4.59 -8.12 1.57
CA VAL A 118 -6.06 -8.16 1.47
C VAL A 118 -6.50 -9.55 1.06
N ALA A 119 -5.81 -10.14 0.07
CA ALA A 119 -6.06 -11.52 -0.33
C ALA A 119 -5.80 -12.49 0.83
N LEU A 120 -4.66 -12.37 1.51
CA LEU A 120 -4.33 -13.21 2.67
C LEU A 120 -5.37 -13.07 3.80
N ALA A 121 -5.70 -11.83 4.20
CA ALA A 121 -6.69 -11.58 5.25
C ALA A 121 -8.07 -12.15 4.87
N THR A 122 -8.48 -12.00 3.61
CA THR A 122 -9.74 -12.56 3.11
C THR A 122 -9.72 -14.09 3.21
N LYS A 123 -8.62 -14.74 2.83
CA LYS A 123 -8.49 -16.21 2.94
C LYS A 123 -8.44 -16.69 4.39
N LEU A 124 -7.87 -15.92 5.30
CA LEU A 124 -7.93 -16.22 6.74
C LEU A 124 -9.36 -16.08 7.31
N ILE A 125 -10.12 -15.08 6.87
CA ILE A 125 -11.54 -14.92 7.20
C ILE A 125 -12.32 -16.14 6.67
N GLU A 126 -12.11 -16.54 5.44
CA GLU A 126 -12.77 -17.69 4.82
C GLU A 126 -12.42 -19.01 5.49
N LEU A 127 -11.14 -19.23 5.83
CA LEU A 127 -10.70 -20.41 6.56
C LEU A 127 -11.30 -20.47 7.98
N THR A 128 -11.32 -19.33 8.68
CA THR A 128 -11.97 -19.19 9.98
C THR A 128 -13.46 -19.52 9.87
N THR A 129 -14.12 -18.99 8.86
CA THR A 129 -15.54 -19.26 8.57
C THR A 129 -15.79 -20.73 8.28
N LEU A 130 -14.94 -21.35 7.47
CA LEU A 130 -15.01 -22.80 7.21
C LEU A 130 -14.89 -23.61 8.50
N GLY A 131 -13.94 -23.28 9.35
CA GLY A 131 -13.78 -23.90 10.67
C GLY A 131 -15.05 -23.76 11.51
N LEU A 132 -15.64 -22.56 11.58
CA LEU A 132 -16.89 -22.32 12.33
C LEU A 132 -18.08 -23.09 11.75
N VAL A 133 -18.18 -23.22 10.44
CA VAL A 133 -19.22 -24.00 9.76
C VAL A 133 -19.06 -25.49 10.04
N LEU A 134 -17.82 -25.99 10.16
CA LEU A 134 -17.52 -27.40 10.42
C LEU A 134 -17.57 -27.78 11.91
N VAL A 135 -17.52 -26.81 12.84
CA VAL A 135 -17.60 -27.08 14.29
C VAL A 135 -18.95 -27.75 14.62
N PRO A 136 -18.93 -28.89 15.33
CA PRO A 136 -20.15 -29.56 15.73
C PRO A 136 -20.99 -28.70 16.68
N VAL A 137 -22.31 -28.66 16.46
CA VAL A 137 -23.25 -28.03 17.37
C VAL A 137 -23.67 -29.02 18.43
N ARG A 138 -24.04 -28.53 19.65
CA ARG A 138 -24.52 -29.36 20.74
C ARG A 138 -25.65 -30.30 20.24
N GLY A 139 -25.45 -31.62 20.45
CA GLY A 139 -26.38 -32.64 19.97
C GLY A 139 -25.95 -33.42 18.75
N GLU A 140 -24.92 -33.00 18.03
CA GLU A 140 -24.32 -33.77 16.93
C GLU A 140 -23.29 -34.77 17.48
N ALA A 141 -23.44 -36.05 17.11
CA ALA A 141 -22.54 -37.14 17.55
C ALA A 141 -21.20 -37.11 16.77
N ARG A 142 -20.33 -36.11 17.05
CA ARG A 142 -18.96 -36.08 16.52
C ARG A 142 -17.92 -36.10 17.62
N PRO A 143 -16.75 -36.76 17.41
CA PRO A 143 -15.70 -36.82 18.41
C PRO A 143 -15.21 -35.43 18.84
N ARG A 144 -15.09 -35.21 20.14
CA ARG A 144 -14.69 -33.95 20.80
C ARG A 144 -13.33 -33.43 20.34
N ASP A 145 -12.44 -34.34 19.94
CA ASP A 145 -11.07 -34.05 19.52
C ASP A 145 -10.98 -33.25 18.22
N ARG A 146 -11.89 -33.47 17.25
CA ARG A 146 -11.93 -32.71 16.02
C ARG A 146 -12.39 -31.26 16.20
N ALA A 147 -13.29 -31.00 17.16
CA ALA A 147 -13.75 -29.63 17.44
C ALA A 147 -12.62 -28.76 18.02
N TRP A 148 -11.77 -29.33 18.90
CA TRP A 148 -10.59 -28.64 19.42
C TRP A 148 -9.57 -28.33 18.32
N TYR A 149 -9.28 -29.29 17.43
CA TYR A 149 -8.36 -29.09 16.34
C TYR A 149 -8.78 -27.95 15.40
N TRP A 150 -10.06 -27.92 15.02
CA TRP A 150 -10.59 -26.83 14.18
C TRP A 150 -10.58 -25.48 14.91
N GLY A 151 -10.89 -25.47 16.18
CA GLY A 151 -10.81 -24.26 17.00
C GLY A 151 -9.38 -23.71 17.09
N ALA A 152 -8.39 -24.57 17.26
CA ALA A 152 -6.97 -24.19 17.29
C ALA A 152 -6.49 -23.66 15.93
N LEU A 153 -6.90 -24.31 14.84
CA LEU A 153 -6.54 -23.85 13.49
C LEU A 153 -7.15 -22.49 13.16
N THR A 154 -8.43 -22.30 13.47
CA THR A 154 -9.16 -21.05 13.18
C THR A 154 -8.68 -19.86 14.03
N ALA A 155 -8.20 -20.11 15.24
CA ALA A 155 -7.63 -19.07 16.09
C ALA A 155 -6.13 -18.84 15.87
N GLY A 156 -5.39 -19.92 15.60
CA GLY A 156 -3.92 -19.89 15.50
C GLY A 156 -3.42 -19.13 14.27
N LEU A 157 -4.00 -19.34 13.09
CA LEU A 157 -3.54 -18.70 11.87
C LEU A 157 -3.73 -17.17 11.88
N PRO A 158 -4.92 -16.61 12.21
CA PRO A 158 -5.09 -15.17 12.35
C PRO A 158 -4.14 -14.56 13.39
N LEU A 159 -3.96 -15.23 14.53
CA LEU A 159 -3.06 -14.78 15.59
C LEU A 159 -1.60 -14.71 15.10
N LEU A 160 -1.11 -15.74 14.41
CA LEU A 160 0.24 -15.73 13.83
C LEU A 160 0.42 -14.60 12.82
N THR A 161 -0.58 -14.32 11.99
CA THR A 161 -0.54 -13.20 11.02
C THR A 161 -0.45 -11.86 11.74
N VAL A 162 -1.26 -11.64 12.79
CA VAL A 162 -1.23 -10.41 13.58
C VAL A 162 0.11 -10.25 14.30
N LEU A 163 0.64 -11.33 14.89
CA LEU A 163 1.93 -11.30 15.58
C LEU A 163 3.09 -11.03 14.62
N SER A 164 3.07 -11.59 13.40
CA SER A 164 4.10 -11.30 12.40
C SER A 164 4.07 -9.84 11.96
N GLY A 165 2.90 -9.26 11.71
CA GLY A 165 2.73 -7.84 11.40
C GLY A 165 3.20 -6.94 12.53
N ALA A 166 2.81 -7.25 13.78
CA ALA A 166 3.27 -6.50 14.96
C ALA A 166 4.79 -6.56 15.15
N THR A 167 5.42 -7.69 14.81
CA THR A 167 6.88 -7.83 14.87
C THR A 167 7.56 -6.95 13.83
N ILE A 168 7.06 -6.91 12.59
CA ILE A 168 7.56 -6.03 11.55
C ILE A 168 7.47 -4.56 12.00
N TRP A 169 6.31 -4.14 12.50
CA TRP A 169 6.11 -2.79 13.05
C TRP A 169 7.10 -2.44 14.18
N ALA A 170 7.34 -3.39 15.10
CA ALA A 170 8.28 -3.16 16.20
C ALA A 170 9.73 -2.98 15.72
N VAL A 171 10.13 -3.74 14.70
CA VAL A 171 11.47 -3.60 14.08
C VAL A 171 11.60 -2.27 13.37
N ASP A 172 10.59 -1.84 12.62
CA ASP A 172 10.59 -0.57 11.91
C ASP A 172 10.63 0.62 12.88
N LEU A 173 9.85 0.57 13.96
CA LEU A 173 9.88 1.60 15.01
C LEU A 173 11.23 1.67 15.73
N ALA A 174 11.93 0.54 15.86
CA ALA A 174 13.26 0.48 16.48
C ALA A 174 14.39 1.00 15.57
N ASN A 175 14.17 1.11 14.26
CA ASN A 175 15.14 1.56 13.26
C ASN A 175 14.70 2.85 12.56
N PRO A 176 14.68 4.00 13.23
CA PRO A 176 14.23 5.26 12.64
C PRO A 176 15.09 5.71 11.44
N ASP A 177 16.35 5.33 11.39
CA ASP A 177 17.25 5.68 10.28
C ASP A 177 16.95 4.88 9.00
N ALA A 178 16.43 3.66 9.13
CA ALA A 178 15.99 2.87 7.98
C ALA A 178 14.75 3.46 7.28
N ARG A 179 13.99 4.30 7.98
CA ARG A 179 12.78 4.96 7.45
C ARG A 179 13.07 6.01 6.37
N HIS A 180 14.31 6.41 6.21
CA HIS A 180 14.72 7.43 5.25
C HIS A 180 15.56 6.86 4.11
N ALA A 181 15.87 5.55 4.16
CA ALA A 181 16.54 4.89 3.06
C ALA A 181 15.51 4.55 1.98
N HIS A 182 15.69 5.07 0.77
CA HIS A 182 14.91 4.68 -0.40
C HIS A 182 15.33 3.28 -0.88
N ALA A 183 15.46 2.35 0.06
CA ALA A 183 15.69 0.95 -0.24
C ALA A 183 14.50 0.44 -1.07
N GLY A 184 14.76 -0.18 -2.22
CA GLY A 184 13.73 -0.65 -3.15
C GLY A 184 13.40 0.34 -4.27
N ALA A 185 14.15 1.44 -4.44
CA ALA A 185 14.03 2.25 -5.63
C ALA A 185 14.51 1.45 -6.86
N ILE A 186 13.65 1.38 -7.88
CA ILE A 186 14.04 0.86 -9.20
C ILE A 186 14.72 1.99 -9.94
N LEU A 187 15.99 1.77 -10.29
CA LEU A 187 16.78 2.73 -11.06
C LEU A 187 16.58 2.52 -12.56
N GLN A 188 16.48 3.62 -13.30
CA GLN A 188 16.59 3.57 -14.74
C GLN A 188 17.91 2.90 -15.13
N ALA A 189 17.84 1.91 -16.01
CA ALA A 189 19.04 1.25 -16.51
C ALA A 189 19.87 2.22 -17.34
N THR A 190 21.03 2.61 -16.84
CA THR A 190 22.02 3.43 -17.54
C THR A 190 23.33 2.66 -17.66
N ASN A 191 23.97 2.72 -18.80
CA ASN A 191 25.19 1.96 -19.06
C ASN A 191 26.40 2.87 -19.16
N GLY A 192 27.49 2.45 -18.52
CA GLY A 192 28.83 3.00 -18.75
C GLY A 192 29.17 4.24 -17.91
N ILE A 193 30.18 4.95 -18.38
CA ILE A 193 30.66 6.22 -17.84
C ILE A 193 30.04 7.34 -18.70
N ALA A 194 29.65 8.44 -18.05
CA ALA A 194 29.10 9.60 -18.76
C ALA A 194 30.10 10.14 -19.82
N THR A 195 29.56 10.48 -20.98
CA THR A 195 30.35 11.18 -22.00
C THR A 195 30.50 12.66 -21.64
N PRO A 196 31.49 13.39 -22.22
CA PRO A 196 31.61 14.84 -21.99
C PRO A 196 30.36 15.63 -22.34
N GLU A 197 29.58 15.20 -23.36
CA GLU A 197 28.31 15.81 -23.74
C GLU A 197 27.25 15.57 -22.67
N GLN A 198 27.21 14.38 -22.10
CA GLN A 198 26.31 14.04 -20.99
C GLN A 198 26.67 14.79 -19.69
N GLU A 199 27.97 14.94 -19.40
CA GLU A 199 28.44 15.76 -18.29
C GLU A 199 28.01 17.23 -18.46
N ALA A 200 28.18 17.77 -19.67
CA ALA A 200 27.75 19.14 -19.98
C ALA A 200 26.24 19.32 -19.84
N ALA A 201 25.44 18.35 -20.35
CA ALA A 201 24.00 18.39 -20.26
C ALA A 201 23.51 18.28 -18.79
N ALA A 202 24.11 17.43 -17.97
CA ALA A 202 23.83 17.35 -16.54
C ALA A 202 24.16 18.66 -15.82
N ALA A 203 25.32 19.25 -16.10
CA ALA A 203 25.73 20.54 -15.54
C ALA A 203 24.77 21.69 -15.94
N GLN A 204 24.32 21.68 -17.19
CA GLN A 204 23.32 22.65 -17.68
C GLN A 204 21.98 22.48 -16.94
N LEU A 205 21.44 21.24 -16.85
CA LEU A 205 20.21 20.95 -16.14
C LEU A 205 20.27 21.41 -14.69
N TYR A 206 21.40 21.14 -14.01
CA TYR A 206 21.61 21.58 -12.64
C TYR A 206 21.58 23.13 -12.55
N ALA A 207 22.33 23.82 -13.42
CA ALA A 207 22.43 25.28 -13.37
C ALA A 207 21.07 25.94 -13.67
N GLU A 208 20.34 25.48 -14.67
CA GLU A 208 19.02 25.98 -15.02
C GLU A 208 17.98 25.72 -13.92
N THR A 209 18.00 24.54 -13.34
CA THR A 209 17.10 24.18 -12.22
C THR A 209 17.42 25.06 -11.01
N LYS A 210 18.68 25.15 -10.61
CA LYS A 210 19.08 25.99 -9.47
C LYS A 210 18.67 27.45 -9.65
N ALA A 211 18.86 28.03 -10.83
CA ALA A 211 18.45 29.39 -11.13
C ALA A 211 16.92 29.56 -11.07
N ALA A 212 16.16 28.60 -11.58
CA ALA A 212 14.71 28.62 -11.58
C ALA A 212 14.12 28.46 -10.18
N LEU A 213 14.85 27.81 -9.26
CA LEU A 213 14.40 27.59 -7.89
C LEU A 213 14.61 28.79 -6.94
N THR A 214 15.36 29.81 -7.33
CA THR A 214 15.65 31.01 -6.48
C THR A 214 14.39 31.63 -5.84
N PRO A 215 13.26 31.82 -6.54
CA PRO A 215 12.04 32.34 -5.90
C PRO A 215 11.48 31.45 -4.80
N PHE A 216 11.73 30.15 -4.87
CA PHE A 216 11.19 29.15 -3.94
C PHE A 216 12.08 28.94 -2.70
N GLU A 217 13.21 29.63 -2.58
CA GLU A 217 13.92 29.77 -1.29
C GLU A 217 13.02 30.40 -0.25
N ASP A 218 12.11 31.30 -0.65
CA ASP A 218 10.95 31.70 0.14
C ASP A 218 9.79 30.71 -0.09
N TRP A 219 9.56 29.83 0.87
CA TRP A 219 8.51 28.82 0.77
C TRP A 219 7.09 29.40 0.61
N HIS A 220 6.85 30.68 0.98
CA HIS A 220 5.57 31.34 0.71
C HIS A 220 5.33 31.52 -0.79
N GLN A 221 6.38 31.74 -1.58
CA GLN A 221 6.29 31.79 -3.02
C GLN A 221 5.94 30.42 -3.62
N ALA A 222 6.53 29.35 -3.07
CA ALA A 222 6.15 27.99 -3.46
C ALA A 222 4.68 27.70 -3.14
N TRP A 223 4.22 28.11 -1.95
CA TRP A 223 2.81 27.97 -1.58
C TRP A 223 1.89 28.76 -2.51
N ALA A 224 2.26 30.01 -2.86
CA ALA A 224 1.50 30.84 -3.81
C ALA A 224 1.48 30.24 -5.21
N ALA A 225 2.56 29.58 -5.63
CA ALA A 225 2.65 28.86 -6.91
C ALA A 225 1.87 27.54 -6.95
N GLY A 226 1.27 27.10 -5.85
CA GLY A 226 0.44 25.90 -5.79
C GLY A 226 1.11 24.67 -5.23
N TYR A 227 2.36 24.76 -4.75
CA TYR A 227 3.00 23.64 -4.07
C TYR A 227 2.39 23.39 -2.69
N ARG A 228 2.24 22.13 -2.31
CA ARG A 228 1.68 21.71 -1.02
C ARG A 228 2.52 20.56 -0.43
N PRO A 229 2.77 20.58 0.90
CA PRO A 229 3.53 19.53 1.56
C PRO A 229 2.81 18.19 1.42
N GLY A 230 3.54 17.17 0.98
CA GLY A 230 3.04 15.79 0.81
C GLY A 230 3.20 14.92 2.06
N GLY A 231 3.65 15.47 3.19
CA GLY A 231 3.86 14.69 4.42
C GLY A 231 3.86 15.55 5.67
N PRO A 232 3.95 14.93 6.86
CA PRO A 232 3.92 15.62 8.13
C PRO A 232 5.20 16.42 8.38
N SER A 233 5.06 17.54 9.10
CA SER A 233 6.16 18.50 9.37
C SER A 233 7.20 17.99 10.37
N ASN A 234 6.97 16.86 11.03
CA ASN A 234 7.94 16.24 11.95
C ASN A 234 9.04 15.44 11.24
N LEU A 235 8.89 15.18 9.94
CA LEU A 235 9.95 14.56 9.13
C LEU A 235 11.14 15.53 8.97
N PRO A 236 12.37 15.03 8.80
CA PRO A 236 13.53 15.87 8.54
C PRO A 236 13.41 16.72 7.27
N SER A 237 12.81 16.19 6.23
CA SER A 237 12.49 16.85 4.96
C SER A 237 11.14 16.39 4.43
N THR A 238 10.55 17.18 3.53
CA THR A 238 9.23 16.90 2.96
C THR A 238 9.19 17.33 1.49
N HIS A 239 8.59 16.49 0.64
CA HIS A 239 8.26 16.85 -0.73
C HIS A 239 7.02 17.74 -0.74
N TRP A 240 7.10 18.83 -1.46
CA TRP A 240 5.97 19.72 -1.73
C TRP A 240 5.56 19.56 -3.18
N MET A 241 4.39 19.03 -3.44
CA MET A 241 3.92 18.69 -4.77
C MET A 241 3.08 19.80 -5.38
N ASN A 242 3.19 19.98 -6.70
CA ASN A 242 2.30 20.82 -7.48
C ASN A 242 1.45 19.94 -8.41
N ASP A 243 0.24 19.61 -7.98
CA ASP A 243 -0.67 18.74 -8.72
C ASP A 243 -1.00 19.25 -10.15
N ALA A 244 -1.02 20.57 -10.35
CA ALA A 244 -1.27 21.15 -11.65
C ALA A 244 -0.12 20.83 -12.62
N TYR A 245 1.13 20.85 -12.13
CA TYR A 245 2.29 20.53 -12.96
C TYR A 245 2.41 19.03 -13.22
N VAL A 246 2.05 18.21 -12.23
CA VAL A 246 1.95 16.75 -12.42
C VAL A 246 0.93 16.44 -13.53
N LYS A 247 -0.29 16.99 -13.42
CA LYS A 247 -1.36 16.75 -14.40
C LYS A 247 -1.05 17.31 -15.79
N ALA A 248 -0.28 18.40 -15.87
CA ALA A 248 0.11 19.00 -17.15
C ALA A 248 1.17 18.18 -17.89
N GLY A 249 1.84 17.22 -17.23
CA GLY A 249 2.80 16.32 -17.85
C GLY A 249 4.08 17.00 -18.32
N TYR A 250 4.53 18.05 -17.64
CA TYR A 250 5.82 18.65 -17.96
C TYR A 250 6.94 17.65 -17.71
N VAL A 251 7.84 17.51 -18.67
CA VAL A 251 8.98 16.61 -18.55
C VAL A 251 10.25 17.45 -18.41
N MET A 252 10.90 17.37 -17.24
CA MET A 252 12.18 18.03 -16.93
C MET A 252 12.21 19.53 -17.28
N ASP A 253 11.11 20.26 -17.05
CA ASP A 253 11.12 21.72 -17.21
C ASP A 253 11.60 22.37 -15.90
N PRO A 254 12.81 22.99 -15.89
CA PRO A 254 13.36 23.59 -14.67
C PRO A 254 12.49 24.67 -14.04
N ARG A 255 11.61 25.31 -14.83
CA ARG A 255 10.70 26.37 -14.38
C ARG A 255 9.42 25.82 -13.74
N ARG A 256 9.12 24.54 -13.97
CA ARG A 256 7.88 23.89 -13.54
C ARG A 256 8.14 22.47 -13.02
N PRO A 257 9.06 22.30 -12.05
CA PRO A 257 9.27 21.01 -11.44
C PRO A 257 7.97 20.57 -10.74
N GLN A 258 7.66 19.29 -10.78
CA GLN A 258 6.46 18.73 -10.15
C GLN A 258 6.54 18.76 -8.62
N GLY A 259 7.74 18.69 -8.08
CA GLY A 259 7.99 18.74 -6.66
C GLY A 259 9.14 19.66 -6.27
N LEU A 260 9.06 20.18 -5.05
CA LEU A 260 10.13 20.85 -4.34
C LEU A 260 10.41 20.07 -3.06
N VAL A 261 11.69 19.96 -2.66
CA VAL A 261 12.04 19.28 -1.42
C VAL A 261 12.53 20.31 -0.41
N TYR A 262 11.90 20.32 0.77
CA TYR A 262 12.25 21.24 1.85
C TYR A 262 12.72 20.48 3.08
N ALA A 263 13.78 20.97 3.73
CA ALA A 263 14.11 20.61 5.11
C ALA A 263 13.10 21.26 6.07
N ASN A 264 12.56 20.49 7.00
CA ASN A 264 11.69 21.01 8.04
C ASN A 264 12.55 21.55 9.19
N THR A 265 12.56 22.87 9.38
CA THR A 265 13.34 23.52 10.43
C THR A 265 12.44 24.22 11.46
N ARG A 266 13.01 24.63 12.59
CA ARG A 266 12.24 25.39 13.60
C ARG A 266 11.82 26.77 13.13
N ARG A 267 12.51 27.34 12.15
CA ARG A 267 12.23 28.68 11.60
C ARG A 267 11.40 28.62 10.31
N GLY A 268 11.02 27.45 9.87
CA GLY A 268 10.26 27.22 8.64
C GLY A 268 10.98 26.30 7.65
N PRO A 269 10.33 25.96 6.54
CA PRO A 269 10.90 25.13 5.50
C PRO A 269 12.09 25.79 4.80
N VAL A 270 13.17 25.05 4.57
CA VAL A 270 14.36 25.49 3.83
C VAL A 270 14.54 24.62 2.59
N LEU A 271 14.63 25.23 1.41
CA LEU A 271 14.69 24.52 0.14
C LEU A 271 15.98 23.69 0.03
N LEU A 272 15.83 22.43 -0.35
CA LEU A 272 16.93 21.48 -0.60
C LEU A 272 17.12 21.20 -2.09
N GLY A 273 16.05 21.21 -2.87
CA GLY A 273 16.09 20.88 -4.29
C GLY A 273 14.74 20.78 -4.94
N ALA A 274 14.74 20.33 -6.19
CA ALA A 274 13.55 20.02 -6.97
C ALA A 274 13.44 18.54 -7.28
N MET A 275 12.23 18.13 -7.65
CA MET A 275 11.91 16.80 -8.13
C MET A 275 11.12 16.93 -9.44
N PHE A 276 11.61 16.31 -10.48
CA PHE A 276 10.85 16.02 -11.69
C PHE A 276 10.16 14.68 -11.52
N GLN A 277 8.92 14.57 -12.02
CA GLN A 277 8.15 13.34 -11.92
C GLN A 277 7.44 13.04 -13.23
N MET A 278 7.48 11.78 -13.64
CA MET A 278 6.71 11.30 -14.78
C MET A 278 5.24 11.09 -14.40
N GLN A 279 4.34 11.07 -15.39
CA GLN A 279 2.91 10.88 -15.15
C GLN A 279 2.53 9.42 -14.90
N HIS A 280 3.28 8.48 -15.49
CA HIS A 280 2.95 7.06 -15.48
C HIS A 280 4.01 6.24 -14.76
N ILE A 281 3.56 5.26 -14.00
CA ILE A 281 4.41 4.23 -13.40
C ILE A 281 5.14 3.48 -14.52
N ASP A 282 6.38 3.07 -14.27
CA ASP A 282 7.26 2.34 -15.20
C ASP A 282 7.65 3.09 -16.48
N GLN A 283 7.28 4.36 -16.60
CA GLN A 283 7.70 5.21 -17.70
C GLN A 283 8.81 6.16 -17.22
N PHE A 284 10.07 5.77 -17.41
CA PHE A 284 11.20 6.65 -17.12
C PHE A 284 11.29 7.82 -18.08
N GLY A 285 11.80 8.94 -17.58
CA GLY A 285 12.00 10.15 -18.35
C GLY A 285 13.30 10.13 -19.19
N PRO A 286 13.57 11.22 -19.94
CA PRO A 286 14.83 11.36 -20.67
C PRO A 286 16.01 11.54 -19.71
N ASP A 287 17.16 10.98 -20.07
CA ASP A 287 18.39 11.00 -19.31
C ASP A 287 19.51 11.78 -20.02
N PRO A 288 19.40 13.11 -20.14
CA PRO A 288 20.36 13.90 -20.92
C PRO A 288 21.80 13.78 -20.39
N GLY A 289 21.96 13.55 -19.09
CA GLY A 289 23.24 13.29 -18.45
C GLY A 289 23.60 11.81 -18.38
N GLY A 290 22.82 10.91 -18.98
CA GLY A 290 23.04 9.47 -18.92
C GLY A 290 23.14 8.98 -17.48
N PRO A 291 24.24 8.29 -17.10
CA PRO A 291 24.40 7.75 -15.74
C PRO A 291 24.35 8.79 -14.62
N LEU A 292 24.55 10.09 -14.94
CA LEU A 292 24.50 11.16 -13.94
C LEU A 292 23.09 11.61 -13.62
N THR A 293 22.12 11.40 -14.52
CA THR A 293 20.72 11.87 -14.38
C THR A 293 19.74 10.71 -14.45
N ALA A 294 20.07 9.58 -13.81
CA ALA A 294 19.23 8.41 -13.81
C ALA A 294 17.95 8.64 -12.97
N TRP A 295 16.81 8.35 -13.58
CA TRP A 295 15.54 8.32 -12.88
C TRP A 295 15.44 7.14 -11.94
N HIS A 296 14.64 7.30 -10.91
CA HIS A 296 14.29 6.22 -10.01
C HIS A 296 12.79 6.20 -9.74
N GLN A 297 12.26 5.01 -9.49
CA GLN A 297 10.87 4.78 -9.13
C GLN A 297 10.82 4.13 -7.75
N HIS A 298 9.91 4.56 -6.90
CA HIS A 298 9.65 3.91 -5.64
C HIS A 298 8.49 2.94 -5.79
N GLU A 299 8.77 1.69 -5.47
CA GLU A 299 7.80 0.69 -5.09
C GLU A 299 7.80 0.59 -3.56
N ASN A 300 6.69 0.20 -2.95
CA ASN A 300 6.57 0.03 -1.50
C ASN A 300 6.62 1.34 -0.68
N ILE A 301 5.91 2.36 -1.11
CA ILE A 301 5.56 3.48 -0.23
C ILE A 301 4.39 3.04 0.63
N CYS A 302 4.57 3.01 1.95
CA CYS A 302 3.55 2.51 2.85
C CYS A 302 2.69 3.64 3.40
N PHE A 303 1.39 3.63 3.11
CA PHE A 303 0.43 4.48 3.78
C PHE A 303 -0.14 3.73 4.99
N THR A 304 0.14 4.23 6.18
CA THR A 304 -0.32 3.64 7.44
C THR A 304 -1.48 4.44 8.03
N PRO A 305 -2.29 3.87 8.94
CA PRO A 305 -3.35 4.60 9.62
C PRO A 305 -2.87 5.80 10.44
N ILE A 306 -1.58 5.89 10.74
CA ILE A 306 -0.96 6.98 11.50
C ILE A 306 -0.18 7.97 10.64
N GLY A 307 -0.16 7.80 9.32
CA GLY A 307 0.45 8.73 8.38
C GLY A 307 1.16 8.06 7.20
N PHE A 308 1.69 8.90 6.31
CA PHE A 308 2.59 8.44 5.26
C PHE A 308 3.94 8.10 5.89
N GLU A 309 4.37 6.88 5.70
CA GLU A 309 5.73 6.47 5.98
C GLU A 309 6.33 6.05 4.63
N PHE A 310 7.25 6.87 4.13
CA PHE A 310 8.01 6.52 2.95
C PHE A 310 8.90 5.34 3.29
N SER A 311 8.76 4.26 2.52
CA SER A 311 9.67 3.13 2.49
C SER A 311 9.99 2.53 3.87
N LEU A 312 8.98 2.16 4.62
CA LEU A 312 9.18 1.22 5.70
C LEU A 312 9.34 -0.17 5.11
N MET A 313 10.57 -0.40 4.69
CA MET A 313 10.98 -1.73 4.37
C MET A 313 11.15 -2.47 5.67
N GLY A 314 10.16 -3.22 6.08
CA GLY A 314 10.33 -4.27 7.05
C GLY A 314 11.49 -5.18 6.62
N PRO A 315 11.98 -6.08 7.49
CA PRO A 315 13.11 -6.95 7.18
C PRO A 315 12.92 -7.81 5.92
N PHE A 316 11.72 -7.81 5.34
CA PHE A 316 11.36 -8.53 4.12
C PHE A 316 11.04 -7.60 2.93
N ALA A 317 11.41 -6.32 3.00
CA ALA A 317 11.12 -5.33 1.97
C ALA A 317 9.62 -5.20 1.63
N THR A 318 8.77 -5.19 2.64
CA THR A 318 7.31 -5.16 2.50
C THR A 318 6.67 -4.17 3.47
N CYS A 319 5.55 -3.58 3.08
CA CYS A 319 4.80 -2.70 3.96
C CYS A 319 4.25 -3.45 5.20
N PRO A 320 4.17 -2.78 6.37
CA PRO A 320 3.61 -3.36 7.58
C PRO A 320 2.15 -3.78 7.41
N LEU A 321 1.71 -4.76 8.19
CA LEU A 321 0.31 -5.21 8.18
C LEU A 321 -0.64 -4.04 8.47
N GLY A 322 -1.64 -3.86 7.63
CA GLY A 322 -2.62 -2.77 7.73
C GLY A 322 -2.20 -1.49 7.02
N SER A 323 -1.06 -1.48 6.32
CA SER A 323 -0.64 -0.40 5.45
C SER A 323 -1.11 -0.62 4.02
N ILE A 324 -1.28 0.46 3.28
CA ILE A 324 -1.55 0.44 1.83
C ILE A 324 -0.22 0.64 1.13
N ASP A 325 0.12 -0.25 0.20
CA ASP A 325 1.26 -0.09 -0.69
C ASP A 325 0.90 0.89 -1.81
N LEU A 326 1.76 1.89 -1.98
CA LEU A 326 1.64 2.92 -3.00
C LEU A 326 2.92 2.96 -3.82
N SER A 327 2.81 2.78 -5.11
CA SER A 327 3.92 3.02 -6.04
C SER A 327 3.92 4.47 -6.49
N ALA A 328 5.08 5.10 -6.53
CA ALA A 328 5.26 6.43 -7.09
C ALA A 328 5.79 6.34 -8.53
N SER A 329 5.31 7.23 -9.41
CA SER A 329 5.85 7.36 -10.75
C SER A 329 7.33 7.72 -10.73
N PRO A 330 8.11 7.34 -11.77
CA PRO A 330 9.52 7.66 -11.85
C PRO A 330 9.82 9.12 -11.60
N MET A 331 10.87 9.40 -10.83
CA MET A 331 11.28 10.75 -10.45
C MET A 331 12.78 10.94 -10.60
N LEU A 332 13.20 12.20 -10.74
CA LEU A 332 14.59 12.63 -10.76
C LEU A 332 14.74 13.83 -9.83
N HIS A 333 15.61 13.71 -8.84
CA HIS A 333 15.93 14.82 -7.93
C HIS A 333 17.05 15.70 -8.48
N VAL A 334 16.98 16.99 -8.19
CA VAL A 334 18.05 17.96 -8.40
C VAL A 334 18.31 18.68 -7.09
N TRP A 335 19.36 18.27 -6.37
CA TRP A 335 19.74 18.85 -5.08
C TRP A 335 20.57 20.11 -5.27
N ILE A 336 20.09 21.27 -4.79
CA ILE A 336 20.80 22.56 -4.91
C ILE A 336 21.67 22.87 -3.71
N VAL A 337 21.56 22.09 -2.66
CA VAL A 337 22.46 22.11 -1.50
C VAL A 337 23.62 21.16 -1.71
N ASP A 338 24.69 21.31 -0.95
CA ASP A 338 25.84 20.43 -1.01
C ASP A 338 25.42 19.02 -0.52
N ASN A 339 25.37 18.08 -1.45
CA ASN A 339 25.00 16.69 -1.20
C ASN A 339 26.19 15.79 -1.53
N PRO A 340 26.78 15.08 -0.55
CA PRO A 340 27.96 14.22 -0.78
C PRO A 340 27.76 13.17 -1.86
N SER A 341 26.53 12.68 -2.04
CA SER A 341 26.16 11.70 -3.06
C SER A 341 25.95 12.31 -4.45
N GLY A 342 26.10 13.61 -4.60
CA GLY A 342 25.97 14.33 -5.86
C GLY A 342 24.62 15.05 -6.04
N PRO A 343 24.55 15.94 -7.05
CA PRO A 343 23.37 16.79 -7.25
C PRO A 343 22.15 16.05 -7.83
N PHE A 344 22.33 14.85 -8.37
CA PHE A 344 21.25 14.02 -8.93
C PHE A 344 21.09 12.68 -8.21
N ALA A 345 21.63 12.59 -7.00
CA ALA A 345 21.46 11.38 -6.21
C ALA A 345 19.96 11.10 -5.95
N VAL A 346 19.61 9.82 -5.89
CA VAL A 346 18.26 9.36 -5.54
C VAL A 346 17.80 9.99 -4.25
N ASP A 347 18.71 10.03 -3.24
CA ASP A 347 18.47 10.59 -1.93
C ASP A 347 19.35 11.80 -1.64
N ILE A 348 18.85 12.68 -0.79
CA ILE A 348 19.70 13.63 -0.11
C ILE A 348 20.34 12.96 1.11
N ASP A 349 21.65 13.13 1.27
CA ASP A 349 22.35 12.62 2.44
C ASP A 349 21.78 13.22 3.74
N ALA A 350 21.57 12.38 4.75
CA ALA A 350 21.07 12.80 6.06
C ALA A 350 21.95 13.87 6.71
N SER A 351 23.25 13.83 6.47
CA SER A 351 24.19 14.84 6.96
C SER A 351 23.99 16.21 6.30
N ALA A 352 23.63 16.24 5.01
CA ALA A 352 23.29 17.47 4.29
C ALA A 352 22.01 18.11 4.85
N VAL A 353 20.98 17.30 5.09
CA VAL A 353 19.73 17.77 5.73
C VAL A 353 20.01 18.28 7.14
N ALA A 354 20.77 17.53 7.94
CA ALA A 354 21.15 17.93 9.30
C ALA A 354 21.94 19.25 9.31
N ALA A 355 22.87 19.45 8.37
CA ALA A 355 23.65 20.67 8.24
C ALA A 355 22.76 21.87 7.90
N VAL A 356 21.77 21.72 7.01
CA VAL A 356 20.80 22.78 6.70
C VAL A 356 19.96 23.10 7.93
N ARG A 357 19.44 22.10 8.63
CA ARG A 357 18.60 22.27 9.84
C ARG A 357 19.35 22.90 11.01
N ALA A 358 20.66 22.69 11.10
CA ALA A 358 21.49 23.28 12.15
C ALA A 358 21.77 24.79 11.91
N ARG A 359 21.75 25.26 10.65
CA ARG A 359 21.99 26.66 10.28
C ARG A 359 20.71 27.49 10.31
N ALA A 360 19.56 26.90 10.21
CA ALA A 360 18.25 27.54 10.21
C ALA A 360 17.60 27.51 11.60
#